data_53aab1a0693a844296561fcb91c03b9c
#
_entry.id   53aab1a0693a844296561fcb91c03b9c
#
_cell.length_a   1.000
_cell.length_b   1.000
_cell.length_c   1.000
_cell.angle_alpha   90.00
_cell.angle_beta   90.00
_cell.angle_gamma   90.00
#
_symmetry.space_group_name_H-M   'P 1'
#
loop_
_entity.id
_entity.type
_entity.pdbx_description
1 polymer ?
#
loop_
_entity_poly.entity_id
_entity_poly.type
_entity_poly.pdbx_seq_one_letter_code
_entity_poly.pdbx_strand_id
1 'polypeptide(L)'
;MNKKVLLMILDGWGKSSNPNTSAIVKAKTPYIDSLYRKYPNASLKTDGKEVGLPEGQMGNSEVGHLNLGAGRIVYQELSKINMSIKNNELRNNKTIKEAFEYANNNDKKVHFIGLVSNGGVHSHMNHLFELIQISNEFNCKSFVHAFTDGRDVDPKSSINDIKKLEEFISNKNCEVASVIGRYYSMDRDN
;
A
#
# COMPACT_ATOMS: atom_id res chain seq x y z
N MET A 1 -34.98 -6.93 30.67
CA MET A 1 -33.89 -6.03 31.09
C MET A 1 -33.07 -5.66 29.88
N ASN A 2 -32.97 -4.37 29.56
CA ASN A 2 -32.07 -3.92 28.51
C ASN A 2 -30.61 -4.11 28.99
N LYS A 3 -29.90 -5.06 28.42
CA LYS A 3 -28.48 -5.26 28.71
C LYS A 3 -27.70 -4.10 28.08
N LYS A 4 -26.95 -3.39 28.88
CA LYS A 4 -26.05 -2.33 28.41
C LYS A 4 -24.65 -2.91 28.22
N VAL A 5 -23.97 -2.49 27.17
CA VAL A 5 -22.60 -2.89 26.83
C VAL A 5 -21.72 -1.64 26.78
N LEU A 6 -20.55 -1.71 27.38
CA LEU A 6 -19.50 -0.71 27.28
C LEU A 6 -18.32 -1.34 26.52
N LEU A 7 -17.96 -0.78 25.38
CA LEU A 7 -16.71 -1.07 24.69
C LEU A 7 -15.67 -0.01 25.09
N MET A 8 -14.58 -0.44 25.71
CA MET A 8 -13.45 0.44 26.05
C MET A 8 -12.23 0.08 25.20
N ILE A 9 -11.76 1.00 24.39
CA ILE A 9 -10.58 0.84 23.53
C ILE A 9 -9.41 1.57 24.20
N LEU A 10 -8.39 0.82 24.59
CA LEU A 10 -7.14 1.34 25.13
C LEU A 10 -6.12 1.34 24.00
N ASP A 11 -6.12 2.41 23.19
CA ASP A 11 -5.24 2.55 22.04
C ASP A 11 -3.77 2.59 22.49
N GLY A 12 -2.93 1.82 21.80
CA GLY A 12 -1.52 1.63 22.18
C GLY A 12 -1.27 0.65 23.32
N TRP A 13 -2.31 0.03 23.91
CA TRP A 13 -2.15 -0.99 24.95
C TRP A 13 -1.76 -2.34 24.32
N GLY A 14 -0.46 -2.51 24.03
CA GLY A 14 0.07 -3.70 23.37
C GLY A 14 0.67 -4.72 24.34
N LYS A 15 0.69 -5.97 23.92
CA LYS A 15 1.46 -7.04 24.57
C LYS A 15 2.89 -7.02 24.03
N SER A 16 3.89 -7.09 24.90
CA SER A 16 5.31 -7.17 24.52
C SER A 16 5.92 -8.45 25.04
N SER A 17 6.76 -9.07 24.23
CA SER A 17 7.63 -10.17 24.64
C SER A 17 8.90 -9.69 25.36
N ASN A 18 9.27 -8.41 25.24
CA ASN A 18 10.43 -7.80 25.85
C ASN A 18 10.01 -6.82 26.96
N PRO A 19 10.11 -7.18 28.23
CA PRO A 19 9.72 -6.30 29.34
C PRO A 19 10.59 -5.04 29.45
N ASN A 20 11.80 -5.05 28.89
CA ASN A 20 12.70 -3.90 28.97
C ASN A 20 12.25 -2.74 28.06
N THR A 21 11.49 -3.02 27.02
CA THR A 21 10.99 -2.02 26.06
C THR A 21 9.50 -1.72 26.22
N SER A 22 8.82 -2.29 27.24
CA SER A 22 7.40 -2.09 27.46
C SER A 22 7.14 -1.31 28.74
N ALA A 23 6.63 -0.09 28.60
CA ALA A 23 6.17 0.71 29.73
C ALA A 23 4.99 0.05 30.47
N ILE A 24 4.10 -0.62 29.74
CA ILE A 24 2.93 -1.33 30.29
C ILE A 24 3.39 -2.45 31.22
N VAL A 25 4.36 -3.29 30.80
CA VAL A 25 4.87 -4.39 31.61
C VAL A 25 5.59 -3.88 32.86
N LYS A 26 6.22 -2.71 32.79
CA LYS A 26 6.91 -2.08 33.94
C LYS A 26 5.94 -1.37 34.88
N ALA A 27 4.76 -1.02 34.44
CA ALA A 27 3.76 -0.33 35.24
C ALA A 27 3.09 -1.28 36.23
N LYS A 28 2.65 -0.74 37.36
CA LYS A 28 1.82 -1.48 38.32
C LYS A 28 0.36 -1.38 37.86
N THR A 29 -0.15 -2.46 37.26
CA THR A 29 -1.52 -2.54 36.71
C THR A 29 -2.35 -3.68 37.33
N PRO A 30 -2.45 -3.76 38.67
CA PRO A 30 -3.00 -4.93 39.35
C PRO A 30 -4.45 -5.24 38.99
N TYR A 31 -5.25 -4.21 38.65
CA TYR A 31 -6.63 -4.41 38.23
C TYR A 31 -6.69 -5.04 36.83
N ILE A 32 -6.00 -4.46 35.84
CA ILE A 32 -5.94 -4.99 34.47
C ILE A 32 -5.34 -6.40 34.46
N ASP A 33 -4.26 -6.63 35.23
CA ASP A 33 -3.65 -7.95 35.37
C ASP A 33 -4.66 -8.99 35.93
N SER A 34 -5.54 -8.55 36.84
CA SER A 34 -6.60 -9.42 37.40
C SER A 34 -7.65 -9.77 36.33
N LEU A 35 -7.94 -8.86 35.37
CA LEU A 35 -8.91 -9.12 34.29
C LEU A 35 -8.42 -10.24 33.38
N TYR A 36 -7.14 -10.24 33.02
CA TYR A 36 -6.53 -11.31 32.21
C TYR A 36 -6.63 -12.69 32.86
N ARG A 37 -6.66 -12.76 34.18
CA ARG A 37 -6.79 -14.02 34.91
C ARG A 37 -8.26 -14.47 35.12
N LYS A 38 -9.16 -13.50 35.26
CA LYS A 38 -10.55 -13.77 35.67
C LYS A 38 -11.50 -13.96 34.49
N TYR A 39 -11.20 -13.35 33.34
CA TYR A 39 -12.11 -13.30 32.20
C TYR A 39 -11.49 -13.87 30.94
N PRO A 40 -12.33 -14.42 30.02
CA PRO A 40 -11.85 -14.82 28.70
C PRO A 40 -11.15 -13.66 27.98
N ASN A 41 -10.03 -13.96 27.35
CA ASN A 41 -9.27 -12.97 26.59
C ASN A 41 -8.64 -13.58 25.35
N ALA A 42 -8.37 -12.73 24.34
CA ALA A 42 -7.71 -13.09 23.12
C ALA A 42 -6.69 -12.02 22.73
N SER A 43 -5.79 -12.37 21.82
CA SER A 43 -4.85 -11.41 21.27
C SER A 43 -5.24 -11.10 19.83
N LEU A 44 -5.20 -9.83 19.46
CA LEU A 44 -5.40 -9.36 18.10
C LEU A 44 -4.06 -8.92 17.55
N LYS A 45 -3.84 -9.21 16.28
CA LYS A 45 -2.76 -8.59 15.50
C LYS A 45 -3.20 -7.21 15.05
N THR A 46 -2.28 -6.27 15.03
CA THR A 46 -2.55 -4.86 14.75
C THR A 46 -1.74 -4.31 13.58
N ASP A 47 -1.12 -5.19 12.78
CA ASP A 47 -0.23 -4.85 11.67
C ASP A 47 -0.47 -5.74 10.44
N GLY A 48 0.07 -5.33 9.33
CA GLY A 48 0.10 -6.08 8.08
C GLY A 48 -1.29 -6.50 7.58
N LYS A 49 -1.35 -7.66 6.98
CA LYS A 49 -2.55 -8.21 6.33
C LYS A 49 -3.75 -8.37 7.27
N GLU A 50 -3.48 -8.59 8.55
CA GLU A 50 -4.51 -8.81 9.56
C GLU A 50 -5.36 -7.56 9.84
N VAL A 51 -4.87 -6.40 9.41
CA VAL A 51 -5.61 -5.13 9.49
C VAL A 51 -5.80 -4.47 8.12
N GLY A 52 -5.56 -5.21 7.04
CA GLY A 52 -5.78 -4.73 5.66
C GLY A 52 -4.64 -3.90 5.08
N LEU A 53 -3.49 -3.91 5.72
CA LEU A 53 -2.25 -3.29 5.23
C LEU A 53 -1.40 -4.29 4.44
N PRO A 54 -0.40 -3.84 3.67
CA PRO A 54 0.64 -4.71 3.13
C PRO A 54 1.37 -5.50 4.22
N GLU A 55 1.91 -6.67 3.86
CA GLU A 55 2.68 -7.49 4.79
C GLU A 55 3.91 -6.74 5.30
N GLY A 56 4.16 -6.82 6.62
CA GLY A 56 5.27 -6.14 7.27
C GLY A 56 5.06 -4.64 7.55
N GLN A 57 3.96 -4.06 7.07
CA GLN A 57 3.65 -2.67 7.37
C GLN A 57 3.07 -2.54 8.79
N MET A 58 3.65 -1.63 9.58
CA MET A 58 3.18 -1.33 10.93
C MET A 58 1.76 -0.74 10.87
N GLY A 59 0.90 -1.19 11.78
CA GLY A 59 -0.44 -0.65 11.94
C GLY A 59 -0.47 0.74 12.55
N ASN A 60 -1.64 1.35 12.50
CA ASN A 60 -1.92 2.65 13.11
C ASN A 60 -3.33 2.68 13.70
N SER A 61 -3.63 3.72 14.46
CA SER A 61 -4.91 3.89 15.14
C SER A 61 -6.09 3.96 14.16
N GLU A 62 -5.94 4.69 13.05
CA GLU A 62 -7.00 4.84 12.03
C GLU A 62 -7.45 3.49 11.48
N VAL A 63 -6.50 2.69 11.02
CA VAL A 63 -6.77 1.36 10.45
C VAL A 63 -7.36 0.43 11.50
N GLY A 64 -6.84 0.44 12.72
CA GLY A 64 -7.36 -0.37 13.83
C GLY A 64 -8.81 -0.05 14.16
N HIS A 65 -9.14 1.22 14.34
CA HIS A 65 -10.50 1.67 14.63
C HIS A 65 -11.47 1.41 13.47
N LEU A 66 -11.00 1.57 12.23
CA LEU A 66 -11.80 1.25 11.04
C LEU A 66 -12.21 -0.22 11.02
N ASN A 67 -11.29 -1.13 11.31
CA ASN A 67 -11.57 -2.57 11.38
C ASN A 67 -12.52 -2.93 12.51
N LEU A 68 -12.33 -2.33 13.70
CA LEU A 68 -13.24 -2.51 14.84
C LEU A 68 -14.66 -2.04 14.50
N GLY A 69 -14.79 -0.85 13.90
CA GLY A 69 -16.08 -0.30 13.52
C GLY A 69 -16.79 -1.09 12.41
N ALA A 70 -16.02 -1.60 11.45
CA ALA A 70 -16.55 -2.40 10.34
C ALA A 70 -16.86 -3.86 10.73
N GLY A 71 -16.31 -4.36 11.85
CA GLY A 71 -16.41 -5.76 12.25
C GLY A 71 -15.75 -6.75 11.28
N ARG A 72 -14.84 -6.29 10.46
CA ARG A 72 -14.10 -7.07 9.46
C ARG A 72 -12.81 -6.37 9.07
N ILE A 73 -11.90 -7.10 8.40
CA ILE A 73 -10.71 -6.48 7.80
C ILE A 73 -11.15 -5.55 6.65
N VAL A 74 -10.73 -4.29 6.73
CA VAL A 74 -10.92 -3.29 5.67
C VAL A 74 -9.57 -3.07 4.98
N TYR A 75 -9.43 -3.63 3.79
CA TYR A 75 -8.20 -3.50 3.03
C TYR A 75 -7.98 -2.06 2.57
N GLN A 76 -6.77 -1.56 2.80
CA GLN A 76 -6.32 -0.26 2.32
C GLN A 76 -6.06 -0.29 0.81
N GLU A 77 -6.04 0.87 0.15
CA GLU A 77 -5.99 0.95 -1.31
C GLU A 77 -4.79 0.21 -1.91
N LEU A 78 -3.60 0.38 -1.34
CA LEU A 78 -2.40 -0.34 -1.80
C LEU A 78 -2.59 -1.86 -1.74
N SER A 79 -3.17 -2.37 -0.65
CA SER A 79 -3.46 -3.80 -0.49
C SER A 79 -4.52 -4.28 -1.49
N LYS A 80 -5.55 -3.47 -1.76
CA LYS A 80 -6.58 -3.81 -2.76
C LYS A 80 -5.97 -3.92 -4.16
N ILE A 81 -5.12 -2.96 -4.56
CA ILE A 81 -4.47 -3.00 -5.87
C ILE A 81 -3.53 -4.21 -5.96
N ASN A 82 -2.74 -4.48 -4.92
CA ASN A 82 -1.88 -5.66 -4.86
C ASN A 82 -2.66 -6.97 -5.03
N MET A 83 -3.81 -7.09 -4.37
CA MET A 83 -4.70 -8.26 -4.50
C MET A 83 -5.31 -8.34 -5.90
N SER A 84 -5.75 -7.21 -6.46
CA SER A 84 -6.32 -7.14 -7.81
C SER A 84 -5.31 -7.58 -8.88
N ILE A 85 -4.05 -7.20 -8.73
CA ILE A 85 -2.96 -7.68 -9.59
C ILE A 85 -2.77 -9.19 -9.42
N LYS A 86 -2.64 -9.67 -8.18
CA LYS A 86 -2.42 -11.08 -7.86
C LYS A 86 -3.55 -11.98 -8.39
N ASN A 87 -4.78 -11.50 -8.35
CA ASN A 87 -5.97 -12.22 -8.79
C ASN A 87 -6.29 -12.00 -10.28
N ASN A 88 -5.46 -11.28 -11.03
CA ASN A 88 -5.69 -10.84 -12.42
C ASN A 88 -6.96 -9.97 -12.62
N GLU A 89 -7.48 -9.36 -11.56
CA GLU A 89 -8.66 -8.49 -11.63
C GLU A 89 -8.33 -7.17 -12.32
N LEU A 90 -7.14 -6.59 -12.06
CA LEU A 90 -6.68 -5.39 -12.73
C LEU A 90 -6.59 -5.59 -14.24
N ARG A 91 -6.03 -6.72 -14.66
CA ARG A 91 -5.92 -7.14 -16.07
C ARG A 91 -7.29 -7.32 -16.74
N ASN A 92 -8.29 -7.72 -15.97
CA ASN A 92 -9.66 -7.92 -16.44
C ASN A 92 -10.55 -6.69 -16.24
N ASN A 93 -10.01 -5.59 -15.74
CA ASN A 93 -10.76 -4.36 -15.56
C ASN A 93 -11.20 -3.78 -16.91
N LYS A 94 -12.50 -3.63 -17.09
CA LYS A 94 -13.12 -3.19 -18.35
C LYS A 94 -12.63 -1.81 -18.78
N THR A 95 -12.58 -0.86 -17.85
CA THR A 95 -12.19 0.52 -18.14
C THR A 95 -10.74 0.61 -18.61
N ILE A 96 -9.84 -0.17 -17.99
CA ILE A 96 -8.43 -0.23 -18.39
C ILE A 96 -8.29 -0.81 -19.80
N LYS A 97 -8.99 -1.91 -20.07
CA LYS A 97 -9.01 -2.55 -21.40
C LYS A 97 -9.51 -1.58 -22.47
N GLU A 98 -10.66 -0.95 -22.24
CA GLU A 98 -11.26 0.03 -23.17
C GLU A 98 -10.31 1.21 -23.45
N ALA A 99 -9.54 1.67 -22.46
CA ALA A 99 -8.57 2.74 -22.66
C ALA A 99 -7.43 2.31 -23.59
N PHE A 100 -6.89 1.10 -23.41
CA PHE A 100 -5.83 0.58 -24.27
C PHE A 100 -6.34 0.24 -25.67
N GLU A 101 -7.52 -0.36 -25.78
CA GLU A 101 -8.19 -0.63 -27.07
C GLU A 101 -8.44 0.68 -27.84
N TYR A 102 -8.96 1.71 -27.16
CA TYR A 102 -9.15 3.02 -27.76
C TYR A 102 -7.84 3.61 -28.30
N ALA A 103 -6.79 3.58 -27.50
CA ALA A 103 -5.49 4.11 -27.88
C ALA A 103 -4.94 3.36 -29.10
N ASN A 104 -4.97 2.03 -29.09
CA ASN A 104 -4.48 1.22 -30.21
C ASN A 104 -5.29 1.44 -31.49
N ASN A 105 -6.64 1.40 -31.41
CA ASN A 105 -7.53 1.54 -32.55
C ASN A 105 -7.49 2.93 -33.20
N ASN A 106 -7.07 3.96 -32.47
CA ASN A 106 -7.02 5.34 -32.96
C ASN A 106 -5.59 5.86 -33.14
N ASP A 107 -4.59 4.98 -33.17
CA ASP A 107 -3.16 5.34 -33.22
C ASP A 107 -2.76 6.40 -32.16
N LYS A 108 -3.27 6.24 -30.96
CA LYS A 108 -2.93 7.08 -29.82
C LYS A 108 -1.92 6.39 -28.91
N LYS A 109 -1.35 7.16 -28.01
CA LYS A 109 -0.35 6.69 -27.04
C LYS A 109 -0.92 6.78 -25.64
N VAL A 110 -0.49 5.89 -24.76
CA VAL A 110 -0.83 5.94 -23.34
C VAL A 110 0.34 6.50 -22.55
N HIS A 111 0.07 7.39 -21.63
CA HIS A 111 1.06 8.00 -20.76
C HIS A 111 0.80 7.59 -19.32
N PHE A 112 1.77 6.93 -18.71
CA PHE A 112 1.79 6.64 -17.27
C PHE A 112 2.57 7.72 -16.55
N ILE A 113 1.96 8.36 -15.57
CA ILE A 113 2.57 9.48 -14.83
C ILE A 113 2.51 9.16 -13.35
N GLY A 114 3.64 9.21 -12.67
CA GLY A 114 3.65 9.00 -11.22
C GLY A 114 4.99 8.60 -10.64
N LEU A 115 4.97 8.33 -9.36
CA LEU A 115 6.15 8.00 -8.57
C LEU A 115 6.61 6.57 -8.87
N VAL A 116 7.87 6.43 -9.28
CA VAL A 116 8.51 5.14 -9.55
C VAL A 116 9.39 4.77 -8.36
N SER A 117 8.80 4.08 -7.41
CA SER A 117 9.51 3.62 -6.21
C SER A 117 8.85 2.40 -5.57
N ASN A 118 9.53 1.80 -4.60
CA ASN A 118 9.01 0.70 -3.78
C ASN A 118 8.38 1.19 -2.46
N GLY A 119 8.26 2.50 -2.24
CA GLY A 119 7.81 3.06 -0.95
C GLY A 119 6.37 2.69 -0.59
N GLY A 120 5.49 2.58 -1.58
CA GLY A 120 4.11 2.14 -1.36
C GLY A 120 3.23 3.15 -0.62
N VAL A 121 3.69 4.40 -0.45
CA VAL A 121 2.90 5.46 0.20
C VAL A 121 1.93 6.10 -0.80
N HIS A 122 2.44 6.56 -1.93
CA HIS A 122 1.64 7.19 -3.00
C HIS A 122 1.42 6.27 -4.19
N SER A 123 2.37 5.40 -4.48
CA SER A 123 2.33 4.41 -5.55
C SER A 123 3.31 3.28 -5.25
N HIS A 124 3.29 2.23 -6.07
CA HIS A 124 4.28 1.17 -6.02
C HIS A 124 4.65 0.76 -7.44
N MET A 125 5.94 0.64 -7.73
CA MET A 125 6.43 0.38 -9.10
C MET A 125 5.86 -0.92 -9.71
N ASN A 126 5.51 -1.92 -8.91
CA ASN A 126 4.87 -3.15 -9.41
C ASN A 126 3.49 -2.88 -10.04
N HIS A 127 2.78 -1.84 -9.58
CA HIS A 127 1.51 -1.43 -10.20
C HIS A 127 1.74 -0.86 -11.60
N LEU A 128 2.77 -0.03 -11.75
CA LEU A 128 3.20 0.48 -13.05
C LEU A 128 3.62 -0.66 -13.99
N PHE A 129 4.40 -1.61 -13.48
CA PHE A 129 4.85 -2.76 -14.28
C PHE A 129 3.67 -3.60 -14.79
N GLU A 130 2.66 -3.84 -13.96
CA GLU A 130 1.46 -4.55 -14.41
C GLU A 130 0.69 -3.76 -15.49
N LEU A 131 0.53 -2.44 -15.34
CA LEU A 131 -0.12 -1.60 -16.36
C LEU A 131 0.65 -1.58 -17.67
N ILE A 132 1.98 -1.51 -17.64
CA ILE A 132 2.84 -1.61 -18.83
C ILE A 132 2.70 -2.98 -19.48
N GLN A 133 2.64 -4.04 -18.69
CA GLN A 133 2.45 -5.41 -19.20
C GLN A 133 1.10 -5.54 -19.93
N ILE A 134 0.02 -5.04 -19.33
CA ILE A 134 -1.30 -5.03 -19.95
C ILE A 134 -1.28 -4.19 -21.25
N SER A 135 -0.73 -2.98 -21.20
CA SER A 135 -0.58 -2.12 -22.38
C SER A 135 0.14 -2.82 -23.55
N ASN A 136 1.20 -3.57 -23.23
CA ASN A 136 1.97 -4.33 -24.22
C ASN A 136 1.17 -5.47 -24.84
N GLU A 137 0.28 -6.14 -24.08
CA GLU A 137 -0.64 -7.17 -24.59
C GLU A 137 -1.65 -6.62 -25.59
N PHE A 138 -2.02 -5.36 -25.46
CA PHE A 138 -2.87 -4.64 -26.41
C PHE A 138 -2.09 -4.00 -27.58
N ASN A 139 -0.78 -4.27 -27.70
CA ASN A 139 0.12 -3.63 -28.67
C ASN A 139 0.09 -2.09 -28.61
N CYS A 140 -0.30 -1.54 -27.49
CA CYS A 140 -0.44 -0.10 -27.31
C CYS A 140 0.93 0.53 -26.99
N LYS A 141 1.35 1.52 -27.78
CA LYS A 141 2.55 2.31 -27.46
C LYS A 141 2.31 3.10 -26.19
N SER A 142 3.22 2.98 -25.23
CA SER A 142 3.13 3.69 -23.95
C SER A 142 4.39 4.45 -23.61
N PHE A 143 4.23 5.48 -22.77
CA PHE A 143 5.30 6.32 -22.26
C PHE A 143 5.19 6.45 -20.74
N VAL A 144 6.32 6.43 -20.07
CA VAL A 144 6.40 6.65 -18.63
C VAL A 144 7.01 8.01 -18.33
N HIS A 145 6.30 8.83 -17.58
CA HIS A 145 6.80 10.05 -16.97
C HIS A 145 7.13 9.72 -15.51
N ALA A 146 8.37 9.35 -15.26
CA ALA A 146 8.82 8.83 -13.99
C ALA A 146 9.12 9.97 -13.00
N PHE A 147 8.38 9.99 -11.87
CA PHE A 147 8.76 10.82 -10.74
C PHE A 147 9.68 10.02 -9.84
N THR A 148 10.85 10.56 -9.52
CA THR A 148 11.78 9.89 -8.61
C THR A 148 11.46 10.23 -7.17
N ASP A 149 11.57 9.22 -6.31
CA ASP A 149 11.37 9.33 -4.88
C ASP A 149 12.68 9.75 -4.17
N GLY A 150 12.68 9.77 -2.90
CA GLY A 150 13.80 10.12 -2.04
C GLY A 150 13.30 10.65 -0.71
N ARG A 151 11.97 10.52 -0.49
CA ARG A 151 11.28 10.90 0.73
C ARG A 151 10.67 9.68 1.44
N ASP A 152 9.99 8.81 0.67
CA ASP A 152 9.36 7.60 1.20
C ASP A 152 10.30 6.39 1.16
N VAL A 153 11.43 6.52 0.45
CA VAL A 153 12.52 5.57 0.34
C VAL A 153 13.87 6.30 0.50
N ASP A 154 14.96 5.54 0.52
CA ASP A 154 16.31 6.12 0.60
C ASP A 154 16.52 7.19 -0.49
N PRO A 155 17.02 8.38 -0.14
CA PRO A 155 17.23 9.49 -1.07
C PRO A 155 18.11 9.16 -2.29
N LYS A 156 18.91 8.12 -2.23
CA LYS A 156 19.79 7.69 -3.33
C LYS A 156 19.29 6.45 -4.07
N SER A 157 18.10 5.92 -3.74
CA SER A 157 17.57 4.69 -4.35
C SER A 157 17.11 4.86 -5.79
N SER A 158 16.71 6.06 -6.18
CA SER A 158 16.00 6.35 -7.45
C SER A 158 16.73 5.86 -8.69
N ILE A 159 18.07 5.91 -8.70
CA ILE A 159 18.84 5.41 -9.85
C ILE A 159 18.62 3.90 -10.08
N ASN A 160 18.47 3.14 -9.01
CA ASN A 160 18.20 1.71 -9.08
C ASN A 160 16.77 1.43 -9.52
N ASP A 161 15.83 2.27 -9.12
CA ASP A 161 14.43 2.13 -9.50
C ASP A 161 14.22 2.46 -10.99
N ILE A 162 14.90 3.50 -11.51
CA ILE A 162 14.89 3.81 -12.96
C ILE A 162 15.56 2.68 -13.75
N LYS A 163 16.70 2.14 -13.29
CA LYS A 163 17.33 0.98 -13.96
C LYS A 163 16.39 -0.23 -14.04
N LYS A 164 15.70 -0.56 -12.96
CA LYS A 164 14.70 -1.64 -12.96
C LYS A 164 13.57 -1.38 -13.95
N LEU A 165 13.12 -0.12 -14.05
CA LEU A 165 12.11 0.26 -15.03
C LEU A 165 12.63 0.06 -16.45
N GLU A 166 13.83 0.55 -16.77
CA GLU A 166 14.46 0.40 -18.09
C GLU A 166 14.68 -1.06 -18.47
N GLU A 167 15.17 -1.89 -17.54
CA GLU A 167 15.30 -3.33 -17.72
C GLU A 167 13.95 -3.98 -18.01
N PHE A 168 12.90 -3.62 -17.26
CA PHE A 168 11.57 -4.17 -17.43
C PHE A 168 10.94 -3.83 -18.77
N ILE A 169 11.17 -2.63 -19.30
CA ILE A 169 10.58 -2.17 -20.57
C ILE A 169 11.41 -2.51 -21.80
N SER A 170 12.63 -3.04 -21.64
CA SER A 170 13.61 -3.26 -22.72
C SER A 170 13.09 -4.05 -23.93
N ASN A 171 12.11 -4.92 -23.71
CA ASN A 171 11.46 -5.76 -24.73
C ASN A 171 9.97 -5.46 -24.91
N LYS A 172 9.52 -4.27 -24.52
CA LYS A 172 8.12 -3.85 -24.57
C LYS A 172 7.94 -2.59 -25.41
N ASN A 173 6.72 -2.39 -25.88
CA ASN A 173 6.34 -1.17 -26.61
C ASN A 173 6.13 0.02 -25.65
N CYS A 174 7.14 0.29 -24.82
CA CYS A 174 7.12 1.31 -23.78
C CYS A 174 8.46 2.03 -23.70
N GLU A 175 8.45 3.33 -23.47
CA GLU A 175 9.65 4.16 -23.32
C GLU A 175 9.54 5.09 -22.10
N VAL A 176 10.66 5.45 -21.48
CA VAL A 176 10.71 6.53 -20.49
C VAL A 176 10.75 7.86 -21.22
N ALA A 177 9.69 8.64 -21.10
CA ALA A 177 9.56 9.94 -21.78
C ALA A 177 10.16 11.09 -20.97
N SER A 178 10.11 11.02 -19.65
CA SER A 178 10.70 12.03 -18.76
C SER A 178 11.02 11.46 -17.38
N VAL A 179 12.01 12.06 -16.74
CA VAL A 179 12.37 11.79 -15.34
C VAL A 179 12.45 13.11 -14.61
N ILE A 180 11.73 13.23 -13.48
CA ILE A 180 11.72 14.44 -12.65
C ILE A 180 11.66 14.05 -11.18
N GLY A 181 12.32 14.80 -10.30
CA GLY A 181 12.23 14.59 -8.85
C GLY A 181 10.85 14.98 -8.30
N ARG A 182 10.35 14.19 -7.36
CA ARG A 182 9.05 14.46 -6.71
C ARG A 182 8.95 15.84 -6.08
N TYR A 183 10.07 16.39 -5.64
CA TYR A 183 10.12 17.75 -5.10
C TYR A 183 9.52 18.77 -6.07
N TYR A 184 9.80 18.62 -7.38
CA TYR A 184 9.28 19.52 -8.41
C TYR A 184 7.95 19.08 -9.01
N SER A 185 7.65 17.79 -9.01
CA SER A 185 6.51 17.24 -9.76
C SER A 185 5.26 17.02 -8.92
N MET A 186 5.39 16.81 -7.59
CA MET A 186 4.25 16.45 -6.76
C MET A 186 4.24 16.95 -5.31
N ASP A 187 5.40 17.29 -4.73
CA ASP A 187 5.45 17.72 -3.33
C ASP A 187 4.89 19.15 -3.19
N ARG A 188 4.16 19.39 -2.07
CA ARG A 188 3.43 20.65 -1.84
C ARG A 188 4.25 21.75 -1.16
N ASP A 189 5.46 21.40 -0.71
CA ASP A 189 6.31 22.28 0.10
C ASP A 189 7.37 23.03 -0.76
N ASN A 190 7.06 23.24 -2.03
CA ASN A 190 7.89 23.95 -3.01
C ASN A 190 7.53 25.42 -3.09
#